data_ba8a20de5cc68fa4fdc17799dc88bd60
#
_entry.id   ba8a20de5cc68fa4fdc17799dc88bd60
#
_cell.length_a   1.000
_cell.length_b   1.000
_cell.length_c   1.000
_cell.angle_alpha   90.00
_cell.angle_beta   90.00
_cell.angle_gamma   90.00
#
_symmetry.space_group_name_H-M   'P 1'
#
loop_
_entity.id
_entity.type
_entity.pdbx_description
1 polymer ?
#
loop_
_entity_poly.entity_id
_entity_poly.type
_entity_poly.pdbx_seq_one_letter_code
_entity_poly.pdbx_strand_id
1 'polypeptide(L)'
;NKKIYYPQLGTNLGLSPIECSRVAGEMYNELSPILDQYDAFISPTNNLPAVKADVDLEKDPVIINGKEQVGRDMCWTMCYPFNMLGRLPVLSVPSGFASNGVPTGIQIVARSYADEIVFQAGFNYEKLDPWLKNVENRPKI
;
A
#
# COMPACT_ATOMS: atom_id res chain seq x y z
N ASN A 1 20.08 -4.11 -10.46
CA ASN A 1 19.09 -3.02 -10.45
C ASN A 1 17.79 -3.53 -11.06
N LYS A 2 16.91 -4.11 -10.23
CA LYS A 2 15.54 -4.44 -10.66
C LYS A 2 14.78 -3.11 -10.82
N LYS A 3 14.41 -2.75 -12.04
CA LYS A 3 13.53 -1.61 -12.29
C LYS A 3 12.13 -1.99 -11.80
N ILE A 4 11.60 -1.23 -10.85
CA ILE A 4 10.21 -1.39 -10.40
C ILE A 4 9.31 -0.85 -11.52
N TYR A 5 8.36 -1.67 -11.95
CA TYR A 5 7.40 -1.34 -12.98
C TYR A 5 6.13 -0.73 -12.37
N TYR A 6 5.72 0.43 -12.88
CA TYR A 6 4.44 1.05 -12.55
C TYR A 6 3.46 0.82 -13.70
N PRO A 7 2.37 0.07 -13.50
CA PRO A 7 1.42 -0.26 -14.58
C PRO A 7 0.83 0.97 -15.30
N GLN A 8 0.72 2.08 -14.60
CA GLN A 8 0.24 3.36 -15.16
C GLN A 8 1.26 4.04 -16.10
N LEU A 9 2.53 3.68 -16.00
CA LEU A 9 3.61 4.14 -16.85
C LEU A 9 3.96 3.12 -17.94
N GLY A 10 3.20 2.04 -18.05
CA GLY A 10 3.51 0.88 -18.88
C GLY A 10 3.64 1.17 -20.37
N THR A 11 3.04 2.23 -20.86
CA THR A 11 3.17 2.66 -22.25
C THR A 11 4.57 3.17 -22.62
N ASN A 12 5.39 3.53 -21.64
CA ASN A 12 6.72 4.11 -21.86
C ASN A 12 7.89 3.18 -21.55
N LEU A 13 7.66 2.00 -20.96
CA LEU A 13 8.73 1.08 -20.56
C LEU A 13 8.96 -0.08 -21.52
N GLY A 14 8.17 -0.17 -22.61
CA GLY A 14 8.36 -1.16 -23.66
C GLY A 14 8.14 -2.63 -23.26
N LEU A 15 7.52 -2.87 -22.08
CA LEU A 15 7.19 -4.22 -21.65
C LEU A 15 5.84 -4.67 -22.24
N SER A 16 5.81 -5.87 -22.77
CA SER A 16 4.57 -6.51 -23.21
C SER A 16 3.68 -6.92 -22.03
N PRO A 17 2.35 -7.10 -22.20
CA PRO A 17 1.46 -7.61 -21.16
C PRO A 17 1.91 -8.98 -20.59
N ILE A 18 2.55 -9.80 -21.40
CA ILE A 18 3.09 -11.12 -21.00
C ILE A 18 4.26 -10.93 -20.03
N GLU A 19 5.16 -10.01 -20.31
CA GLU A 19 6.29 -9.70 -19.42
C GLU A 19 5.81 -9.10 -18.10
N CYS A 20 4.80 -8.23 -18.12
CA CYS A 20 4.16 -7.73 -16.91
C CYS A 20 3.57 -8.86 -16.06
N SER A 21 2.86 -9.80 -16.68
CA SER A 21 2.29 -10.97 -16.00
C SER A 21 3.38 -11.88 -15.43
N ARG A 22 4.49 -12.05 -16.14
CA ARG A 22 5.64 -12.83 -15.65
C ARG A 22 6.24 -12.20 -14.40
N VAL A 23 6.46 -10.88 -14.40
CA VAL A 23 6.99 -10.15 -13.23
C VAL A 23 6.04 -10.26 -12.05
N ALA A 24 4.73 -10.11 -12.26
CA ALA A 24 3.73 -10.31 -11.21
C ALA A 24 3.77 -11.73 -10.63
N GLY A 25 3.96 -12.74 -11.49
CA GLY A 25 4.14 -14.13 -11.06
C GLY A 25 5.40 -14.34 -10.21
N GLU A 26 6.52 -13.73 -10.58
CA GLU A 26 7.75 -13.76 -9.79
C GLU A 26 7.56 -13.11 -8.42
N MET A 27 6.91 -11.95 -8.37
CA MET A 27 6.58 -11.28 -7.11
C MET A 27 5.66 -12.15 -6.22
N TYR A 28 4.67 -12.82 -6.82
CA TYR A 28 3.78 -13.71 -6.09
C TYR A 28 4.53 -14.90 -5.50
N ASN A 29 5.47 -15.49 -6.23
CA ASN A 29 6.28 -16.60 -5.76
C ASN A 29 7.17 -16.22 -4.55
N GLU A 30 7.55 -14.97 -4.42
CA GLU A 30 8.28 -14.48 -3.24
C GLU A 30 7.36 -14.22 -2.03
N LEU A 31 6.12 -13.80 -2.26
CA LEU A 31 5.16 -13.46 -1.20
C LEU A 31 4.34 -14.67 -0.73
N SER A 32 3.96 -15.57 -1.64
CA SER A 32 3.04 -16.67 -1.33
C SER A 32 3.50 -17.57 -0.16
N PRO A 33 4.80 -17.90 0.03
CA PRO A 33 5.24 -18.69 1.17
C PRO A 33 4.96 -18.02 2.53
N ILE A 34 4.93 -16.69 2.57
CA ILE A 34 4.56 -15.93 3.76
C ILE A 34 3.06 -16.04 4.01
N LEU A 35 2.25 -15.88 2.96
CA LEU A 35 0.79 -16.00 3.04
C LEU A 35 0.32 -17.44 3.31
N ASP A 36 1.15 -18.45 3.08
CA ASP A 36 0.87 -19.84 3.46
C ASP A 36 1.15 -20.11 4.94
N GLN A 37 2.00 -19.32 5.58
CA GLN A 37 2.34 -19.46 6.99
C GLN A 37 1.47 -18.59 7.91
N TYR A 38 0.95 -17.48 7.40
CA TYR A 38 0.19 -16.49 8.15
C TYR A 38 -1.15 -16.24 7.49
N ASP A 39 -2.18 -15.95 8.29
CA ASP A 39 -3.52 -15.64 7.78
C ASP A 39 -3.55 -14.34 6.98
N ALA A 40 -2.77 -13.35 7.41
CA ALA A 40 -2.70 -12.06 6.75
C ALA A 40 -1.31 -11.42 6.89
N PHE A 41 -0.98 -10.59 5.91
CA PHE A 41 0.17 -9.69 5.91
C PHE A 41 -0.30 -8.26 6.13
N ILE A 42 0.32 -7.55 7.07
CA ILE A 42 -0.05 -6.17 7.39
C ILE A 42 1.12 -5.24 7.06
N SER A 43 0.84 -4.16 6.37
CA SER A 43 1.83 -3.11 6.10
C SER A 43 1.17 -1.72 6.11
N PRO A 44 1.94 -0.64 6.28
CA PRO A 44 1.42 0.71 6.07
C PRO A 44 0.91 0.90 4.63
N THR A 45 -0.08 1.78 4.44
CA THR A 45 -0.51 2.19 3.09
C THR A 45 0.49 3.12 2.43
N ASN A 46 1.20 3.92 3.24
CA ASN A 46 2.22 4.88 2.78
C ASN A 46 3.46 4.83 3.68
N ASN A 47 4.61 5.14 3.09
CA ASN A 47 5.89 5.30 3.80
C ASN A 47 5.98 6.61 4.59
N LEU A 48 5.19 7.60 4.22
CA LEU A 48 5.12 8.92 4.84
C LEU A 48 3.67 9.23 5.20
N PRO A 49 3.44 9.91 6.33
CA PRO A 49 2.10 10.36 6.70
C PRO A 49 1.57 11.44 5.76
N ALA A 50 2.44 12.31 5.26
CA ALA A 50 2.09 13.36 4.32
C ALA A 50 3.33 13.86 3.57
N VAL A 51 3.12 14.42 2.40
CA VAL A 51 4.04 15.29 1.68
C VAL A 51 3.51 16.72 1.73
N LYS A 52 4.36 17.71 1.47
CA LYS A 52 3.92 19.12 1.38
C LYS A 52 2.93 19.28 0.22
N ALA A 53 1.91 20.11 0.40
CA ALA A 53 0.89 20.33 -0.62
C ALA A 53 1.44 21.00 -1.90
N ASP A 54 2.53 21.75 -1.78
CA ASP A 54 3.20 22.50 -2.84
C ASP A 54 4.46 21.79 -3.37
N VAL A 55 4.64 20.50 -3.06
CA VAL A 55 5.79 19.73 -3.54
C VAL A 55 5.74 19.60 -5.07
N ASP A 56 6.82 19.99 -5.72
CA ASP A 56 7.03 19.72 -7.14
C ASP A 56 7.76 18.38 -7.29
N LEU A 57 6.99 17.33 -7.58
CA LEU A 57 7.53 15.95 -7.68
C LEU A 57 8.56 15.76 -8.81
N GLU A 58 8.70 16.74 -9.71
CA GLU A 58 9.73 16.71 -10.73
C GLU A 58 11.06 17.30 -10.26
N LYS A 59 11.02 18.17 -9.25
CA LYS A 59 12.19 18.95 -8.79
C LYS A 59 12.53 18.67 -7.34
N ASP A 60 11.51 18.47 -6.50
CA ASP A 60 11.71 18.34 -5.07
C ASP A 60 11.91 16.88 -4.68
N PRO A 61 12.99 16.53 -3.95
CA PRO A 61 13.19 15.18 -3.49
C PRO A 61 12.22 14.83 -2.36
N VAL A 62 11.69 13.62 -2.39
CA VAL A 62 10.96 13.03 -1.27
C VAL A 62 11.94 12.26 -0.41
N ILE A 63 12.06 12.64 0.86
CA ILE A 63 12.96 11.99 1.80
C ILE A 63 12.20 10.94 2.61
N ILE A 64 12.61 9.67 2.51
CA ILE A 64 12.06 8.56 3.30
C ILE A 64 13.20 7.92 4.09
N ASN A 65 13.07 7.87 5.42
CA ASN A 65 14.10 7.33 6.31
C ASN A 65 15.50 7.96 6.08
N GLY A 66 15.55 9.27 5.85
CA GLY A 66 16.76 10.01 5.62
C GLY A 66 17.41 9.78 4.25
N LYS A 67 16.73 9.08 3.34
CA LYS A 67 17.21 8.84 1.98
C LYS A 67 16.31 9.50 0.97
N GLU A 68 16.92 10.17 0.02
CA GLU A 68 16.24 10.72 -1.14
C GLU A 68 15.69 9.58 -2.00
N GLN A 69 14.40 9.66 -2.32
CA GLN A 69 13.74 8.72 -3.21
C GLN A 69 13.77 9.25 -4.64
N VAL A 70 14.32 8.43 -5.51
CA VAL A 70 14.34 8.68 -6.95
C VAL A 70 13.15 7.96 -7.57
N GLY A 71 12.08 8.67 -7.80
CA GLY A 71 10.90 8.09 -8.43
C GLY A 71 9.77 9.10 -8.30
N ARG A 72 9.35 9.62 -9.43
CA ARG A 72 8.52 10.81 -9.46
C ARG A 72 7.18 10.49 -8.83
N ASP A 73 6.29 9.87 -9.34
CA ASP A 73 4.90 9.81 -8.88
C ASP A 73 4.69 8.85 -7.70
N MET A 74 4.27 9.41 -6.57
CA MET A 74 3.78 8.65 -5.42
C MET A 74 4.76 7.60 -4.88
N CYS A 75 6.07 7.90 -4.88
CA CYS A 75 7.13 7.01 -4.37
C CYS A 75 6.96 6.64 -2.88
N TRP A 76 6.10 7.34 -2.16
CA TRP A 76 5.73 7.05 -0.77
C TRP A 76 4.61 6.02 -0.62
N THR A 77 3.93 5.64 -1.71
CA THR A 77 2.82 4.69 -1.67
C THR A 77 3.31 3.26 -1.60
N MET A 78 2.79 2.50 -0.63
CA MET A 78 3.11 1.08 -0.44
C MET A 78 2.04 0.13 -1.01
N CYS A 79 1.02 0.66 -1.68
CA CYS A 79 -0.04 -0.14 -2.30
C CYS A 79 0.36 -0.76 -3.65
N TYR A 80 1.34 -0.21 -4.33
CA TYR A 80 1.73 -0.65 -5.68
C TYR A 80 2.08 -2.13 -5.80
N PRO A 81 2.85 -2.76 -4.90
CA PRO A 81 3.16 -4.18 -5.01
C PRO A 81 1.90 -5.05 -5.06
N PHE A 82 0.90 -4.74 -4.23
CA PHE A 82 -0.35 -5.50 -4.18
C PHE A 82 -1.25 -5.21 -5.37
N ASN A 83 -1.26 -3.97 -5.88
CA ASN A 83 -1.95 -3.63 -7.13
C ASN A 83 -1.34 -4.36 -8.33
N MET A 84 -0.01 -4.52 -8.37
CA MET A 84 0.67 -5.29 -9.42
C MET A 84 0.34 -6.78 -9.37
N LEU A 85 0.21 -7.34 -8.17
CA LEU A 85 -0.18 -8.74 -7.98
C LEU A 85 -1.64 -8.99 -8.39
N GLY A 86 -2.55 -8.00 -8.24
CA GLY A 86 -3.87 -7.92 -8.83
C GLY A 86 -4.88 -9.02 -8.44
N ARG A 87 -4.49 -9.98 -7.60
CA ARG A 87 -5.31 -11.15 -7.22
C ARG A 87 -5.38 -11.38 -5.73
N LEU A 88 -4.74 -10.54 -4.96
CA LEU A 88 -4.77 -10.60 -3.49
C LEU A 88 -5.87 -9.68 -2.98
N PRO A 89 -6.74 -10.13 -2.07
CA PRO A 89 -7.64 -9.24 -1.36
C PRO A 89 -6.83 -8.32 -0.45
N VAL A 90 -7.13 -7.02 -0.52
CA VAL A 90 -6.47 -5.97 0.27
C VAL A 90 -7.53 -5.08 0.89
N LEU A 91 -7.55 -5.01 2.21
CA LEU A 91 -8.41 -4.11 2.98
C LEU A 91 -7.56 -2.99 3.59
N SER A 92 -7.91 -1.74 3.30
CA SER A 92 -7.31 -0.58 3.98
C SER A 92 -8.17 -0.15 5.15
N VAL A 93 -7.54 0.04 6.31
CA VAL A 93 -8.20 0.49 7.53
C VAL A 93 -7.43 1.64 8.17
N PRO A 94 -8.11 2.57 8.88
CA PRO A 94 -7.45 3.61 9.66
C PRO A 94 -6.54 3.00 10.73
N SER A 95 -5.39 3.60 11.00
CA SER A 95 -4.44 3.10 12.01
C SER A 95 -4.05 4.16 13.05
N GLY A 96 -4.72 5.30 13.07
CA GLY A 96 -4.46 6.39 14.01
C GLY A 96 -4.03 7.67 13.32
N PHE A 97 -3.22 8.45 14.03
CA PHE A 97 -2.69 9.73 13.55
C PHE A 97 -1.16 9.75 13.68
N ALA A 98 -0.52 10.36 12.72
CA ALA A 98 0.89 10.69 12.82
C ALA A 98 1.10 11.88 13.79
N SER A 99 2.34 12.13 14.17
CA SER A 99 2.71 13.23 15.09
C SER A 99 2.32 14.62 14.59
N ASN A 100 2.13 14.78 13.29
CA ASN A 100 1.66 16.02 12.64
C ASN A 100 0.13 16.11 12.53
N GLY A 101 -0.63 15.16 13.12
CA GLY A 101 -2.09 15.13 13.13
C GLY A 101 -2.73 14.57 11.84
N VAL A 102 -1.94 14.10 10.88
CA VAL A 102 -2.47 13.51 9.65
C VAL A 102 -2.94 12.07 9.93
N PRO A 103 -4.16 11.69 9.50
CA PRO A 103 -4.64 10.32 9.60
C PRO A 103 -3.72 9.34 8.85
N THR A 104 -3.47 8.19 9.45
CA THR A 104 -2.68 7.12 8.86
C THR A 104 -3.53 5.89 8.60
N GLY A 105 -3.05 5.00 7.72
CA GLY A 105 -3.72 3.77 7.38
C GLY A 105 -2.76 2.60 7.25
N ILE A 106 -3.27 1.42 7.51
CA ILE A 106 -2.63 0.15 7.21
C ILE A 106 -3.44 -0.61 6.17
N GLN A 107 -2.78 -1.51 5.48
CA GLN A 107 -3.41 -2.46 4.58
C GLN A 107 -3.22 -3.88 5.11
N ILE A 108 -4.31 -4.64 5.06
CA ILE A 108 -4.39 -6.04 5.46
C ILE A 108 -4.52 -6.84 4.17
N VAL A 109 -3.59 -7.73 3.91
CA VAL A 109 -3.49 -8.50 2.66
C VAL A 109 -3.59 -9.97 3.00
N ALA A 110 -4.43 -10.71 2.30
CA ALA A 110 -4.52 -12.16 2.43
C ALA A 110 -4.22 -12.85 1.09
N ARG A 111 -4.14 -14.18 1.11
CA ARG A 111 -3.95 -14.96 -0.12
C ARG A 111 -5.13 -14.83 -1.07
N SER A 112 -4.91 -15.15 -2.32
CA SER A 112 -5.93 -15.08 -3.38
C SER A 112 -7.22 -15.80 -2.97
N TYR A 113 -8.36 -15.15 -3.21
CA TYR A 113 -9.71 -15.63 -2.89
C TYR A 113 -10.03 -15.77 -1.40
N ALA A 114 -9.18 -15.28 -0.49
CA ALA A 114 -9.43 -15.28 0.95
C ALA A 114 -9.96 -13.92 1.44
N ASP A 115 -10.94 -13.36 0.74
CA ASP A 115 -11.54 -12.05 1.04
C ASP A 115 -12.14 -12.02 2.46
N GLU A 116 -12.71 -13.13 2.92
CA GLU A 116 -13.27 -13.25 4.27
C GLU A 116 -12.22 -12.99 5.35
N ILE A 117 -10.97 -13.39 5.12
CA ILE A 117 -9.88 -13.20 6.10
C ILE A 117 -9.59 -11.71 6.30
N VAL A 118 -9.51 -10.92 5.23
CA VAL A 118 -9.25 -9.48 5.36
C VAL A 118 -10.41 -8.77 6.06
N PHE A 119 -11.66 -9.18 5.79
CA PHE A 119 -12.83 -8.64 6.48
C PHE A 119 -12.90 -9.06 7.94
N GLN A 120 -12.59 -10.31 8.28
CA GLN A 120 -12.54 -10.78 9.67
C GLN A 120 -11.44 -10.05 10.46
N ALA A 121 -10.25 -9.90 9.87
CA ALA A 121 -9.16 -9.17 10.48
C ALA A 121 -9.51 -7.69 10.69
N GLY A 122 -10.07 -7.02 9.66
CA GLY A 122 -10.51 -5.63 9.75
C GLY A 122 -11.63 -5.43 10.79
N PHE A 123 -12.61 -6.33 10.83
CA PHE A 123 -13.69 -6.28 11.82
C PHE A 123 -13.17 -6.44 13.25
N ASN A 124 -12.23 -7.37 13.48
CA ASN A 124 -11.64 -7.55 14.80
C ASN A 124 -10.78 -6.35 15.19
N TYR A 125 -10.06 -5.77 14.23
CA TYR A 125 -9.30 -4.55 14.45
C TYR A 125 -10.22 -3.36 14.81
N GLU A 126 -11.35 -3.18 14.10
CA GLU A 126 -12.32 -2.12 14.41
C GLU A 126 -12.95 -2.28 15.81
N LYS A 127 -13.09 -3.51 16.31
CA LYS A 127 -13.56 -3.74 17.70
C LYS A 127 -12.54 -3.27 18.74
N LEU A 128 -11.26 -3.41 18.46
CA LEU A 128 -10.19 -3.00 19.34
C LEU A 128 -9.99 -1.48 19.34
N ASP A 129 -10.10 -0.88 18.16
CA ASP A 129 -9.97 0.56 17.95
C ASP A 129 -11.11 1.08 17.06
N PRO A 130 -12.29 1.35 17.62
CA PRO A 130 -13.49 1.71 16.86
C PRO A 130 -13.41 3.14 16.30
N TRP A 131 -12.61 3.34 15.29
CA TRP A 131 -12.30 4.62 14.66
C TRP A 131 -13.53 5.49 14.37
N LEU A 132 -14.54 4.93 13.72
CA LEU A 132 -15.72 5.66 13.29
C LEU A 132 -16.74 5.93 14.42
N LYS A 133 -16.63 5.23 15.55
CA LYS A 133 -17.48 5.49 16.72
C LYS A 133 -17.05 6.75 17.46
N ASN A 134 -15.77 7.08 17.39
CA ASN A 134 -15.27 8.34 17.92
C ASN A 134 -15.67 9.49 17.00
N VAL A 135 -16.60 10.35 17.47
CA VAL A 135 -17.14 11.47 16.68
C VAL A 135 -16.04 12.46 16.27
N GLU A 136 -14.97 12.58 17.07
CA GLU A 136 -13.84 13.47 16.78
C GLU A 136 -13.05 13.03 15.55
N ASN A 137 -13.06 11.75 15.21
CA ASN A 137 -12.39 11.20 14.04
C ASN A 137 -13.20 11.36 12.76
N ARG A 138 -14.46 11.80 12.85
CA ARG A 138 -15.31 11.99 11.68
C ARG A 138 -15.01 13.32 11.00
N PRO A 139 -15.08 13.38 9.66
CA PRO A 139 -14.98 14.65 8.94
C PRO A 139 -16.04 15.62 9.47
N LYS A 140 -15.62 16.84 9.77
CA LYS A 140 -16.54 17.94 10.04
C LYS A 140 -17.06 18.43 8.69
N ILE A 141 -18.30 18.11 8.38
CA ILE A 141 -19.01 18.58 7.19
C ILE A 141 -19.63 19.94 7.52
#